data_4b3cd84c09b1489bd14b2d22f4cf778b
#
_entry.id   4b3cd84c09b1489bd14b2d22f4cf778b
#
_cell.length_a   1.000
_cell.length_b   1.000
_cell.length_c   1.000
_cell.angle_alpha   90.00
_cell.angle_beta   90.00
_cell.angle_gamma   90.00
#
_symmetry.space_group_name_H-M   'P 1'
#
loop_
_entity.id
_entity.type
_entity.pdbx_description
1 polymer ?
#
loop_
_entity_poly.entity_id
_entity_poly.type
_entity_poly.pdbx_seq_one_letter_code
_entity_poly.pdbx_strand_id
1 'polypeptide(L)'
;MDRRTWLKWSAAFGVAIAGMMAGGAQAQDTIKIGEMNSYKNFAAFLEPYKKGWELAVDEINASGGLLGKKLEIVSRDDNGNPGDAVRVAEELVSREKVAFLIGTFPSHVGLAVASFAKEKKVLFIAAEPLTDKIVWEQGNKYTFRLRASTYMQTAMLIPDAVKLKKKRWAIVYPNYEYGQSATAAFKKLMKAQQPDVEFVIEQAPPLGKIEAGAVADAIAAAKPDAIFSSLFGADLAKFVREGNTRGIFKGVEVFNLLAGEPEYLDPLKEEAPEGWYVTGYPWEQINTPEHKAFRDAYQKKFNDYPRLGSIVGYATVQSAAAAIKKAGTLDTEKLVSAMSGLTHMTPLGQITYRPQDHQSTMGAYVGQITVKDGKGTMKNWSYADGAKYLPPDAEVAKMRPAQ
;
A
#
# COMPACT_ATOMS: atom_id res chain seq x y z
N MET A 1 86.17 32.63 -48.16
CA MET A 1 87.07 32.13 -47.10
C MET A 1 86.19 31.84 -45.90
N ASP A 2 86.08 30.78 -45.30
CA ASP A 2 86.59 29.43 -45.37
C ASP A 2 85.82 28.61 -44.30
N ARG A 3 85.39 27.44 -44.69
CA ARG A 3 85.46 26.15 -43.97
C ARG A 3 84.79 25.92 -42.61
N ARG A 4 83.82 25.02 -42.63
CA ARG A 4 83.82 23.68 -41.93
C ARG A 4 83.72 23.73 -40.42
N THR A 5 82.73 23.05 -39.80
CA THR A 5 82.80 21.63 -39.53
C THR A 5 81.53 21.10 -38.89
N TRP A 6 81.16 19.93 -39.23
CA TRP A 6 80.16 18.98 -38.72
C TRP A 6 80.17 18.74 -37.20
N LEU A 7 78.99 18.61 -36.62
CA LEU A 7 78.79 17.47 -35.73
C LEU A 7 77.32 17.08 -35.64
N LYS A 8 77.07 15.80 -35.91
CA LYS A 8 75.81 15.11 -35.84
C LYS A 8 75.46 14.86 -34.36
N TRP A 9 74.22 15.10 -34.00
CA TRP A 9 73.63 14.40 -32.85
C TRP A 9 72.21 14.00 -33.18
N SER A 10 72.02 12.67 -33.21
CA SER A 10 70.74 11.97 -33.40
C SER A 10 69.95 12.12 -32.11
N ALA A 11 68.82 12.73 -32.11
CA ALA A 11 67.85 12.67 -31.01
C ALA A 11 66.67 11.79 -31.45
N ALA A 12 66.57 10.64 -30.82
CA ALA A 12 65.51 9.67 -31.02
C ALA A 12 64.13 10.27 -30.59
N PHE A 13 63.20 10.24 -31.51
CA PHE A 13 61.79 10.54 -31.28
C PHE A 13 61.19 9.33 -30.51
N GLY A 14 61.05 9.44 -29.20
CA GLY A 14 60.21 8.56 -28.40
C GLY A 14 58.75 8.90 -28.57
N VAL A 15 58.00 8.14 -29.37
CA VAL A 15 56.55 8.19 -29.43
C VAL A 15 55.99 7.58 -28.16
N ALA A 16 55.59 8.42 -27.21
CA ALA A 16 54.77 8.02 -26.10
C ALA A 16 53.35 7.76 -26.58
N ILE A 17 52.99 6.50 -26.79
CA ILE A 17 51.62 6.04 -26.96
C ILE A 17 50.93 6.19 -25.58
N ALA A 18 50.29 7.31 -25.35
CA ALA A 18 49.33 7.46 -24.28
C ALA A 18 48.13 6.57 -24.63
N GLY A 19 48.11 5.35 -24.08
CA GLY A 19 46.94 4.48 -24.11
C GLY A 19 45.79 5.20 -23.40
N MET A 20 44.90 5.82 -24.15
CA MET A 20 43.56 6.17 -23.66
C MET A 20 42.86 4.86 -23.32
N MET A 21 42.93 4.46 -22.04
CA MET A 21 41.93 3.54 -21.48
C MET A 21 40.58 4.26 -21.59
N ALA A 22 39.92 4.11 -22.72
CA ALA A 22 38.50 4.31 -22.81
C ALA A 22 37.88 3.23 -21.91
N GLY A 23 37.72 3.58 -20.62
CA GLY A 23 36.84 2.83 -19.74
C GLY A 23 35.48 2.87 -20.36
N GLY A 24 35.14 1.84 -21.12
CA GLY A 24 33.77 1.65 -21.56
C GLY A 24 32.94 1.67 -20.29
N ALA A 25 32.06 2.66 -20.17
CA ALA A 25 30.99 2.61 -19.21
C ALA A 25 30.19 1.35 -19.54
N GLN A 26 30.53 0.22 -18.92
CA GLN A 26 29.65 -0.95 -18.93
C GLN A 26 28.32 -0.44 -18.46
N ALA A 27 27.31 -0.48 -19.36
CA ALA A 27 25.94 -0.24 -18.96
C ALA A 27 25.70 -1.15 -17.76
N GLN A 28 25.61 -0.54 -16.56
CA GLN A 28 25.44 -1.29 -15.32
C GLN A 28 24.10 -2.01 -15.48
N ASP A 29 24.14 -3.34 -15.64
CA ASP A 29 22.94 -4.16 -15.74
C ASP A 29 21.97 -3.75 -14.63
N THR A 30 20.73 -3.42 -14.99
CA THR A 30 19.69 -3.02 -14.03
C THR A 30 18.86 -4.22 -13.61
N ILE A 31 18.40 -4.20 -12.35
CA ILE A 31 17.34 -5.09 -11.89
C ILE A 31 16.02 -4.37 -12.13
N LYS A 32 15.22 -4.90 -13.06
CA LYS A 32 13.89 -4.36 -13.36
C LYS A 32 12.82 -5.05 -12.53
N ILE A 33 11.99 -4.25 -11.86
CA ILE A 33 10.77 -4.71 -11.17
C ILE A 33 9.59 -4.07 -11.86
N GLY A 34 8.56 -4.85 -12.19
CA GLY A 34 7.32 -4.37 -12.77
C GLY A 34 6.39 -3.81 -11.70
N GLU A 35 6.03 -2.55 -11.82
CA GLU A 35 5.04 -1.90 -10.97
C GLU A 35 3.80 -1.61 -11.79
N MET A 36 2.62 -1.87 -11.22
CA MET A 36 1.35 -1.62 -11.89
C MET A 36 0.30 -1.14 -10.90
N ASN A 37 -0.41 -0.08 -11.27
CA ASN A 37 -1.43 0.53 -10.44
C ASN A 37 -2.44 1.31 -11.28
N SER A 38 -3.58 1.64 -10.68
CA SER A 38 -4.70 2.36 -11.33
C SER A 38 -4.55 3.88 -11.19
N TYR A 39 -3.43 4.44 -11.62
CA TYR A 39 -3.04 5.84 -11.37
C TYR A 39 -4.10 6.85 -11.80
N LYS A 40 -4.70 6.66 -12.99
CA LYS A 40 -5.74 7.57 -13.52
C LYS A 40 -7.01 7.58 -12.67
N ASN A 41 -7.33 6.46 -12.03
CA ASN A 41 -8.60 6.30 -11.31
C ASN A 41 -8.48 6.69 -9.84
N PHE A 42 -7.29 6.56 -9.23
CA PHE A 42 -7.06 6.74 -7.80
C PHE A 42 -5.83 7.61 -7.51
N ALA A 43 -5.66 8.70 -8.27
CA ALA A 43 -4.50 9.59 -8.20
C ALA A 43 -4.22 10.12 -6.79
N ALA A 44 -5.26 10.45 -6.01
CA ALA A 44 -5.11 10.98 -4.65
C ALA A 44 -4.24 10.10 -3.74
N PHE A 45 -4.36 8.77 -3.87
CA PHE A 45 -3.55 7.80 -3.14
C PHE A 45 -2.28 7.41 -3.92
N LEU A 46 -2.41 7.24 -5.24
CA LEU A 46 -1.36 6.62 -6.05
C LEU A 46 -0.25 7.57 -6.48
N GLU A 47 -0.50 8.89 -6.57
CA GLU A 47 0.59 9.85 -6.74
C GLU A 47 1.53 9.90 -5.52
N PRO A 48 1.03 9.98 -4.26
CA PRO A 48 1.86 9.77 -3.08
C PRO A 48 2.57 8.41 -3.05
N TYR A 49 1.89 7.33 -3.43
CA TYR A 49 2.47 5.98 -3.55
C TYR A 49 3.67 5.97 -4.51
N LYS A 50 3.52 6.60 -5.68
CA LYS A 50 4.60 6.74 -6.66
C LYS A 50 5.80 7.48 -6.08
N LYS A 51 5.58 8.63 -5.47
CA LYS A 51 6.64 9.39 -4.78
C LYS A 51 7.35 8.52 -3.72
N GLY A 52 6.61 7.69 -3.00
CA GLY A 52 7.16 6.78 -2.00
C GLY A 52 8.11 5.77 -2.59
N TRP A 53 7.70 5.04 -3.63
CA TRP A 53 8.60 4.07 -4.25
C TRP A 53 9.77 4.72 -5.01
N GLU A 54 9.61 5.91 -5.60
CA GLU A 54 10.70 6.69 -6.20
C GLU A 54 11.76 7.06 -5.16
N LEU A 55 11.36 7.45 -3.94
CA LEU A 55 12.30 7.72 -2.86
C LEU A 55 13.09 6.47 -2.47
N ALA A 56 12.41 5.34 -2.30
CA ALA A 56 13.06 4.07 -1.94
C ALA A 56 14.06 3.61 -3.01
N VAL A 57 13.73 3.74 -4.29
CA VAL A 57 14.63 3.40 -5.41
C VAL A 57 15.87 4.27 -5.40
N ASP A 58 15.72 5.58 -5.19
CA ASP A 58 16.87 6.50 -5.14
C ASP A 58 17.81 6.15 -3.99
N GLU A 59 17.27 5.89 -2.79
CA GLU A 59 18.08 5.53 -1.62
C GLU A 59 18.82 4.19 -1.82
N ILE A 60 18.15 3.19 -2.39
CA ILE A 60 18.75 1.90 -2.73
C ILE A 60 19.88 2.11 -3.74
N ASN A 61 19.66 2.88 -4.79
CA ASN A 61 20.63 3.12 -5.82
C ASN A 61 21.82 3.98 -5.34
N ALA A 62 21.57 4.94 -4.46
CA ALA A 62 22.61 5.75 -3.82
C ALA A 62 23.48 4.92 -2.88
N SER A 63 22.96 3.86 -2.28
CA SER A 63 23.69 2.92 -1.42
C SER A 63 24.39 1.77 -2.17
N GLY A 64 24.48 1.86 -3.51
CA GLY A 64 25.20 0.87 -4.35
C GLY A 64 24.27 -0.15 -5.03
N GLY A 65 22.97 0.01 -4.94
CA GLY A 65 21.99 -0.86 -5.60
C GLY A 65 21.78 -2.21 -4.92
N LEU A 66 21.36 -3.20 -5.71
CA LEU A 66 21.08 -4.57 -5.26
C LEU A 66 21.93 -5.55 -6.08
N LEU A 67 22.61 -6.49 -5.43
CA LEU A 67 23.49 -7.46 -6.09
C LEU A 67 24.52 -6.81 -7.04
N GLY A 68 25.00 -5.61 -6.72
CA GLY A 68 25.92 -4.82 -7.54
C GLY A 68 25.29 -4.15 -8.77
N LYS A 69 23.96 -4.14 -8.87
CA LYS A 69 23.19 -3.58 -9.98
C LYS A 69 22.26 -2.46 -9.50
N LYS A 70 21.95 -1.51 -10.37
CA LYS A 70 20.91 -0.51 -10.08
C LYS A 70 19.53 -1.14 -10.12
N LEU A 71 18.63 -0.61 -9.28
CA LEU A 71 17.20 -0.93 -9.31
C LEU A 71 16.46 0.02 -10.25
N GLU A 72 15.61 -0.52 -11.09
CA GLU A 72 14.71 0.21 -11.98
C GLU A 72 13.28 -0.29 -11.80
N ILE A 73 12.33 0.63 -11.65
CA ILE A 73 10.89 0.31 -11.63
C ILE A 73 10.30 0.64 -13.00
N VAL A 74 9.75 -0.39 -13.65
CA VAL A 74 8.99 -0.26 -14.89
C VAL A 74 7.52 -0.16 -14.52
N SER A 75 6.98 1.06 -14.49
CA SER A 75 5.61 1.33 -14.05
C SER A 75 4.63 1.38 -15.22
N ARG A 76 3.41 0.85 -15.00
CA ARG A 76 2.28 0.85 -15.96
C ARG A 76 0.96 1.13 -15.24
N ASP A 77 0.04 1.76 -15.96
CA ASP A 77 -1.35 1.95 -15.49
C ASP A 77 -2.20 0.74 -15.89
N ASP A 78 -2.90 0.16 -14.93
CA ASP A 78 -3.79 -1.00 -15.11
C ASP A 78 -5.25 -0.61 -15.37
N ASN A 79 -5.54 0.70 -15.46
CA ASN A 79 -6.86 1.29 -15.67
C ASN A 79 -7.94 0.88 -14.65
N GLY A 80 -7.58 0.28 -13.52
CA GLY A 80 -8.52 -0.24 -12.52
C GLY A 80 -9.39 -1.40 -13.02
N ASN A 81 -8.95 -2.09 -14.08
CA ASN A 81 -9.68 -3.16 -14.73
C ASN A 81 -8.91 -4.47 -14.66
N PRO A 82 -9.51 -5.59 -14.20
CA PRO A 82 -8.84 -6.88 -14.09
C PRO A 82 -8.25 -7.40 -15.41
N GLY A 83 -8.96 -7.24 -16.53
CA GLY A 83 -8.51 -7.68 -17.85
C GLY A 83 -7.31 -6.88 -18.35
N ASP A 84 -7.33 -5.54 -18.18
CA ASP A 84 -6.20 -4.68 -18.50
C ASP A 84 -5.00 -4.98 -17.60
N ALA A 85 -5.23 -5.22 -16.32
CA ALA A 85 -4.18 -5.56 -15.39
C ALA A 85 -3.43 -6.85 -15.77
N VAL A 86 -4.16 -7.89 -16.17
CA VAL A 86 -3.53 -9.14 -16.67
C VAL A 86 -2.73 -8.87 -17.94
N ARG A 87 -3.23 -8.06 -18.88
CA ARG A 87 -2.50 -7.69 -20.09
C ARG A 87 -1.23 -6.88 -19.76
N VAL A 88 -1.31 -5.96 -18.81
CA VAL A 88 -0.15 -5.17 -18.35
C VAL A 88 0.86 -6.07 -17.65
N ALA A 89 0.42 -7.00 -16.79
CA ALA A 89 1.30 -7.97 -16.15
C ALA A 89 2.04 -8.84 -17.18
N GLU A 90 1.35 -9.32 -18.20
CA GLU A 90 1.96 -10.07 -19.29
C GLU A 90 3.00 -9.23 -20.06
N GLU A 91 2.71 -7.96 -20.35
CA GLU A 91 3.66 -7.04 -20.99
C GLU A 91 4.93 -6.86 -20.14
N LEU A 92 4.76 -6.58 -18.84
CA LEU A 92 5.88 -6.39 -17.90
C LEU A 92 6.78 -7.64 -17.83
N VAL A 93 6.17 -8.81 -17.71
CA VAL A 93 6.92 -10.06 -17.58
C VAL A 93 7.55 -10.49 -18.90
N SER A 94 6.79 -10.48 -20.00
CA SER A 94 7.21 -11.09 -21.25
C SER A 94 8.04 -10.15 -22.13
N ARG A 95 7.75 -8.83 -22.15
CA ARG A 95 8.42 -7.85 -23.01
C ARG A 95 9.49 -7.07 -22.27
N GLU A 96 9.14 -6.48 -21.10
CA GLU A 96 10.07 -5.70 -20.29
C GLU A 96 11.05 -6.57 -19.52
N LYS A 97 10.75 -7.88 -19.36
CA LYS A 97 11.60 -8.87 -18.66
C LYS A 97 11.86 -8.48 -17.21
N VAL A 98 10.84 -7.99 -16.55
CA VAL A 98 10.94 -7.67 -15.12
C VAL A 98 11.14 -8.95 -14.29
N ALA A 99 11.86 -8.83 -13.17
CA ALA A 99 12.14 -9.97 -12.29
C ALA A 99 10.87 -10.48 -11.60
N PHE A 100 9.98 -9.58 -11.22
CA PHE A 100 8.69 -9.86 -10.58
C PHE A 100 7.79 -8.62 -10.59
N LEU A 101 6.59 -8.76 -10.02
CA LEU A 101 5.55 -7.72 -10.01
C LEU A 101 5.32 -7.17 -8.61
N ILE A 102 5.04 -5.86 -8.52
CA ILE A 102 4.60 -5.18 -7.32
C ILE A 102 3.43 -4.26 -7.62
N GLY A 103 2.66 -3.88 -6.59
CA GLY A 103 1.65 -2.83 -6.72
C GLY A 103 0.24 -3.35 -6.62
N THR A 104 -0.61 -2.86 -7.49
CA THR A 104 -2.07 -2.86 -7.58
C THR A 104 -2.76 -2.18 -6.40
N PHE A 105 -3.89 -1.52 -6.68
CA PHE A 105 -4.70 -0.81 -5.69
C PHE A 105 -6.07 -1.48 -5.48
N PRO A 106 -6.97 -1.58 -6.48
CA PRO A 106 -8.28 -2.17 -6.23
C PRO A 106 -8.20 -3.67 -5.96
N SER A 107 -8.97 -4.13 -4.99
CA SER A 107 -8.95 -5.54 -4.58
C SER A 107 -9.25 -6.53 -5.70
N HIS A 108 -10.22 -6.24 -6.57
CA HIS A 108 -10.56 -7.11 -7.70
C HIS A 108 -9.45 -7.17 -8.77
N VAL A 109 -8.70 -6.07 -8.94
CA VAL A 109 -7.50 -6.04 -9.81
C VAL A 109 -6.38 -6.88 -9.17
N GLY A 110 -6.13 -6.71 -7.87
CA GLY A 110 -5.13 -7.49 -7.15
C GLY A 110 -5.38 -8.99 -7.22
N LEU A 111 -6.64 -9.44 -7.13
CA LEU A 111 -7.02 -10.86 -7.30
C LEU A 111 -6.70 -11.38 -8.70
N ALA A 112 -6.95 -10.59 -9.74
CA ALA A 112 -6.62 -11.00 -11.11
C ALA A 112 -5.10 -11.14 -11.32
N VAL A 113 -4.32 -10.18 -10.79
CA VAL A 113 -2.85 -10.25 -10.87
C VAL A 113 -2.29 -11.38 -10.00
N ALA A 114 -2.88 -11.68 -8.83
CA ALA A 114 -2.50 -12.84 -8.02
C ALA A 114 -2.74 -14.16 -8.75
N SER A 115 -3.85 -14.28 -9.50
CA SER A 115 -4.12 -15.43 -10.35
C SER A 115 -3.12 -15.57 -11.50
N PHE A 116 -2.78 -14.45 -12.16
CA PHE A 116 -1.73 -14.39 -13.16
C PHE A 116 -0.36 -14.81 -12.59
N ALA A 117 0.01 -14.29 -11.42
CA ALA A 117 1.26 -14.60 -10.74
C ALA A 117 1.38 -16.11 -10.43
N LYS A 118 0.28 -16.74 -10.01
CA LYS A 118 0.19 -18.18 -9.81
C LYS A 118 0.41 -18.96 -11.11
N GLU A 119 -0.28 -18.58 -12.16
CA GLU A 119 -0.21 -19.25 -13.47
C GLU A 119 1.18 -19.15 -14.09
N LYS A 120 1.76 -17.97 -14.08
CA LYS A 120 3.08 -17.68 -14.69
C LYS A 120 4.25 -18.01 -13.76
N LYS A 121 4.00 -18.38 -12.51
CA LYS A 121 5.03 -18.63 -11.48
C LYS A 121 5.95 -17.42 -11.31
N VAL A 122 5.37 -16.24 -11.13
CA VAL A 122 6.05 -14.96 -10.93
C VAL A 122 5.74 -14.45 -9.53
N LEU A 123 6.73 -13.98 -8.77
CA LEU A 123 6.47 -13.34 -7.48
C LEU A 123 5.63 -12.08 -7.68
N PHE A 124 4.61 -11.90 -6.85
CA PHE A 124 3.79 -10.68 -6.77
C PHE A 124 3.72 -10.20 -5.33
N ILE A 125 4.19 -8.97 -5.09
CA ILE A 125 4.00 -8.27 -3.82
C ILE A 125 2.82 -7.32 -3.98
N ALA A 126 1.64 -7.75 -3.53
CA ALA A 126 0.43 -6.96 -3.53
C ALA A 126 0.53 -5.86 -2.48
N ALA A 127 0.59 -4.59 -2.91
CA ALA A 127 0.80 -3.45 -2.03
C ALA A 127 -0.49 -3.08 -1.28
N GLU A 128 -1.57 -2.80 -2.03
CA GLU A 128 -2.81 -2.19 -1.55
C GLU A 128 -4.07 -3.06 -1.62
N PRO A 129 -4.20 -4.13 -2.38
CA PRO A 129 -5.44 -4.91 -2.40
C PRO A 129 -5.79 -5.42 -1.00
N LEU A 130 -6.83 -4.84 -0.38
CA LEU A 130 -7.13 -5.10 1.03
C LEU A 130 -8.02 -6.32 1.28
N THR A 131 -8.63 -6.90 0.23
CA THR A 131 -9.47 -8.09 0.37
C THR A 131 -8.73 -9.23 1.07
N ASP A 132 -9.40 -9.90 1.98
CA ASP A 132 -8.85 -11.06 2.68
C ASP A 132 -8.59 -12.24 1.73
N LYS A 133 -9.38 -12.36 0.66
CA LYS A 133 -9.30 -13.47 -0.31
C LYS A 133 -7.93 -13.62 -0.96
N ILE A 134 -7.19 -12.51 -1.18
CA ILE A 134 -5.93 -12.54 -1.92
C ILE A 134 -4.85 -13.41 -1.26
N VAL A 135 -4.89 -13.55 0.07
CA VAL A 135 -3.95 -14.37 0.83
C VAL A 135 -4.62 -15.58 1.50
N TRP A 136 -5.96 -15.63 1.50
CA TRP A 136 -6.71 -16.77 2.07
C TRP A 136 -7.35 -17.62 0.96
N GLU A 137 -8.63 -17.44 0.63
CA GLU A 137 -9.37 -18.30 -0.31
C GLU A 137 -8.71 -18.44 -1.69
N GLN A 138 -8.10 -17.38 -2.21
CA GLN A 138 -7.35 -17.36 -3.46
C GLN A 138 -5.82 -17.26 -3.24
N GLY A 139 -5.39 -17.44 -2.00
CA GLY A 139 -3.99 -17.43 -1.63
C GLY A 139 -3.19 -18.46 -2.41
N ASN A 140 -1.99 -18.08 -2.82
CA ASN A 140 -1.10 -18.95 -3.58
C ASN A 140 0.36 -18.72 -3.21
N LYS A 141 1.24 -19.61 -3.64
CA LYS A 141 2.66 -19.59 -3.33
C LYS A 141 3.37 -18.31 -3.74
N TYR A 142 2.95 -17.66 -4.82
CA TYR A 142 3.67 -16.57 -5.46
C TYR A 142 3.17 -15.18 -5.05
N THR A 143 2.10 -15.08 -4.26
CA THR A 143 1.52 -13.80 -3.86
C THR A 143 1.74 -13.53 -2.37
N PHE A 144 2.27 -12.34 -2.08
CA PHE A 144 2.46 -11.79 -0.73
C PHE A 144 1.77 -10.44 -0.63
N ARG A 145 1.13 -10.14 0.51
CA ARG A 145 0.46 -8.86 0.72
C ARG A 145 1.13 -8.03 1.79
N LEU A 146 1.37 -6.74 1.48
CA LEU A 146 2.03 -5.80 2.38
C LEU A 146 1.07 -5.21 3.42
N ARG A 147 0.05 -4.51 2.99
CA ARG A 147 -0.82 -3.71 3.86
C ARG A 147 -1.76 -4.56 4.72
N ALA A 148 -2.13 -4.05 5.90
CA ALA A 148 -3.13 -4.70 6.76
C ALA A 148 -4.45 -4.92 6.01
N SER A 149 -4.99 -6.14 6.12
CA SER A 149 -6.20 -6.57 5.41
C SER A 149 -7.48 -5.91 5.92
N THR A 150 -8.60 -6.10 5.20
CA THR A 150 -9.94 -5.73 5.69
C THR A 150 -10.26 -6.38 7.02
N TYR A 151 -9.94 -7.65 7.21
CA TYR A 151 -10.09 -8.33 8.50
C TYR A 151 -9.24 -7.66 9.60
N MET A 152 -7.95 -7.45 9.35
CA MET A 152 -7.04 -6.86 10.34
C MET A 152 -7.50 -5.45 10.74
N GLN A 153 -7.77 -4.57 9.77
CA GLN A 153 -8.20 -3.21 10.06
C GLN A 153 -9.54 -3.16 10.79
N THR A 154 -10.48 -4.03 10.41
CA THR A 154 -11.74 -4.16 11.12
C THR A 154 -11.52 -4.65 12.54
N ALA A 155 -10.71 -5.69 12.73
CA ALA A 155 -10.37 -6.24 14.06
C ALA A 155 -9.73 -5.18 14.96
N MET A 156 -8.96 -4.24 14.41
CA MET A 156 -8.37 -3.12 15.17
C MET A 156 -9.43 -2.14 15.69
N LEU A 157 -10.57 -1.98 15.02
CA LEU A 157 -11.66 -1.09 15.44
C LEU A 157 -12.71 -1.77 16.33
N ILE A 158 -12.81 -3.09 16.31
CA ILE A 158 -13.82 -3.84 17.06
C ILE A 158 -13.79 -3.58 18.57
N PRO A 159 -12.63 -3.49 19.27
CA PRO A 159 -12.62 -3.24 20.70
C PRO A 159 -13.35 -1.94 21.09
N ASP A 160 -13.18 -0.86 20.35
CA ASP A 160 -13.88 0.39 20.59
C ASP A 160 -15.37 0.29 20.22
N ALA A 161 -15.70 -0.39 19.11
CA ALA A 161 -17.08 -0.60 18.70
C ALA A 161 -17.90 -1.37 19.74
N VAL A 162 -17.35 -2.45 20.28
CA VAL A 162 -18.00 -3.28 21.33
C VAL A 162 -18.13 -2.53 22.65
N LYS A 163 -17.11 -1.72 23.02
CA LYS A 163 -17.13 -0.91 24.25
C LYS A 163 -18.30 0.08 24.28
N LEU A 164 -18.73 0.58 23.13
CA LEU A 164 -19.86 1.50 23.02
C LEU A 164 -21.23 0.83 23.21
N LYS A 165 -21.31 -0.50 23.16
CA LYS A 165 -22.53 -1.30 23.37
C LYS A 165 -23.70 -0.90 22.46
N LYS A 166 -23.41 -0.35 21.29
CA LYS A 166 -24.44 0.01 20.30
C LYS A 166 -25.00 -1.25 19.65
N LYS A 167 -26.32 -1.33 19.50
CA LYS A 167 -26.98 -2.55 19.01
C LYS A 167 -27.37 -2.47 17.53
N ARG A 168 -27.82 -1.32 17.09
CA ARG A 168 -28.39 -1.11 15.76
C ARG A 168 -27.38 -0.43 14.84
N TRP A 169 -26.81 -1.21 13.92
CA TRP A 169 -25.77 -0.75 13.02
C TRP A 169 -26.26 -0.61 11.59
N ALA A 170 -26.04 0.54 10.98
CA ALA A 170 -26.06 0.67 9.54
C ALA A 170 -24.67 0.34 8.97
N ILE A 171 -24.63 -0.23 7.76
CA ILE A 171 -23.40 -0.51 7.04
C ILE A 171 -23.45 0.19 5.69
N VAL A 172 -22.38 0.90 5.32
CA VAL A 172 -22.24 1.53 4.00
C VAL A 172 -20.86 1.24 3.41
N TYR A 173 -20.83 0.72 2.17
CA TYR A 173 -19.60 0.26 1.55
C TYR A 173 -19.64 0.36 0.03
N PRO A 174 -18.52 0.58 -0.66
CA PRO A 174 -18.50 0.57 -2.11
C PRO A 174 -18.73 -0.86 -2.63
N ASN A 175 -19.68 -1.04 -3.55
CA ASN A 175 -20.10 -2.35 -4.04
C ASN A 175 -19.06 -2.99 -4.97
N TYR A 176 -17.95 -3.42 -4.40
CA TYR A 176 -16.93 -4.26 -5.04
C TYR A 176 -16.17 -5.06 -3.96
N GLU A 177 -15.22 -5.87 -4.38
CA GLU A 177 -14.54 -6.86 -3.53
C GLU A 177 -14.04 -6.34 -2.18
N TYR A 178 -13.42 -5.13 -2.14
CA TYR A 178 -12.94 -4.54 -0.88
C TYR A 178 -14.09 -4.25 0.09
N GLY A 179 -15.14 -3.58 -0.39
CA GLY A 179 -16.28 -3.23 0.48
C GLY A 179 -17.02 -4.46 1.00
N GLN A 180 -17.17 -5.48 0.15
CA GLN A 180 -17.77 -6.76 0.52
C GLN A 180 -16.91 -7.49 1.56
N SER A 181 -15.58 -7.54 1.39
CA SER A 181 -14.63 -8.13 2.33
C SER A 181 -14.67 -7.42 3.69
N ALA A 182 -14.62 -6.08 3.70
CA ALA A 182 -14.69 -5.28 4.93
C ALA A 182 -16.01 -5.50 5.68
N THR A 183 -17.14 -5.51 4.97
CA THR A 183 -18.47 -5.76 5.54
C THR A 183 -18.58 -7.16 6.15
N ALA A 184 -18.10 -8.19 5.44
CA ALA A 184 -18.10 -9.56 5.94
C ALA A 184 -17.24 -9.69 7.20
N ALA A 185 -16.04 -9.10 7.23
CA ALA A 185 -15.18 -9.08 8.40
C ALA A 185 -15.84 -8.37 9.59
N PHE A 186 -16.44 -7.19 9.36
CA PHE A 186 -17.13 -6.44 10.41
C PHE A 186 -18.30 -7.23 11.02
N LYS A 187 -19.16 -7.78 10.18
CA LYS A 187 -20.30 -8.59 10.65
C LYS A 187 -19.85 -9.80 11.47
N LYS A 188 -18.84 -10.54 10.96
CA LYS A 188 -18.28 -11.71 11.64
C LYS A 188 -17.72 -11.35 13.01
N LEU A 189 -16.88 -10.32 13.07
CA LEU A 189 -16.19 -9.94 14.30
C LEU A 189 -17.13 -9.31 15.35
N MET A 190 -18.09 -8.47 14.91
CA MET A 190 -19.09 -7.90 15.81
C MET A 190 -19.99 -8.98 16.37
N LYS A 191 -20.53 -9.90 15.56
CA LYS A 191 -21.37 -11.00 16.04
C LYS A 191 -20.66 -11.93 17.01
N ALA A 192 -19.36 -12.13 16.83
CA ALA A 192 -18.58 -12.97 17.75
C ALA A 192 -18.43 -12.35 19.14
N GLN A 193 -18.38 -11.02 19.26
CA GLN A 193 -18.17 -10.32 20.54
C GLN A 193 -19.43 -9.69 21.12
N GLN A 194 -20.41 -9.35 20.28
CA GLN A 194 -21.71 -8.81 20.66
C GLN A 194 -22.80 -9.55 19.88
N PRO A 195 -23.25 -10.74 20.32
CA PRO A 195 -24.20 -11.59 19.58
C PRO A 195 -25.56 -10.94 19.31
N ASP A 196 -25.98 -9.98 20.17
CA ASP A 196 -27.25 -9.26 20.07
C ASP A 196 -27.19 -8.05 19.12
N VAL A 197 -26.08 -7.85 18.39
CA VAL A 197 -25.98 -6.76 17.41
C VAL A 197 -26.93 -7.01 16.22
N GLU A 198 -27.59 -5.95 15.76
CA GLU A 198 -28.46 -5.95 14.58
C GLU A 198 -27.85 -5.08 13.49
N PHE A 199 -27.78 -5.61 12.27
CA PHE A 199 -27.44 -4.85 11.07
C PHE A 199 -28.72 -4.40 10.38
N VAL A 200 -29.17 -3.19 10.71
CA VAL A 200 -30.52 -2.71 10.38
C VAL A 200 -30.66 -2.27 8.93
N ILE A 201 -29.57 -1.90 8.27
CA ILE A 201 -29.55 -1.55 6.85
C ILE A 201 -28.14 -1.71 6.28
N GLU A 202 -28.05 -2.10 5.02
CA GLU A 202 -26.84 -2.11 4.22
C GLU A 202 -27.02 -1.29 2.96
N GLN A 203 -26.11 -0.35 2.72
CA GLN A 203 -26.07 0.47 1.54
C GLN A 203 -24.77 0.19 0.78
N ALA A 204 -24.91 -0.28 -0.46
CA ALA A 204 -23.79 -0.70 -1.30
C ALA A 204 -23.77 0.06 -2.64
N PRO A 205 -23.47 1.36 -2.63
CA PRO A 205 -23.37 2.14 -3.87
C PRO A 205 -22.24 1.63 -4.77
N PRO A 206 -22.40 1.73 -6.11
CA PRO A 206 -21.32 1.42 -7.03
C PRO A 206 -20.09 2.32 -6.75
N LEU A 207 -18.89 1.75 -6.86
CA LEU A 207 -17.63 2.45 -6.62
C LEU A 207 -17.52 3.73 -7.48
N GLY A 208 -17.27 4.86 -6.85
CA GLY A 208 -17.12 6.17 -7.49
C GLY A 208 -18.45 6.84 -7.91
N LYS A 209 -19.59 6.22 -7.62
CA LYS A 209 -20.93 6.65 -8.08
C LYS A 209 -21.97 6.69 -6.98
N ILE A 210 -21.57 7.06 -5.75
CA ILE A 210 -22.53 7.17 -4.64
C ILE A 210 -23.57 8.27 -4.91
N GLU A 211 -24.84 7.92 -4.76
CA GLU A 211 -25.96 8.86 -4.60
C GLU A 211 -26.11 9.16 -3.10
N ALA A 212 -25.20 10.00 -2.58
CA ALA A 212 -24.98 10.17 -1.15
C ALA A 212 -26.23 10.66 -0.39
N GLY A 213 -27.07 11.49 -1.03
CA GLY A 213 -28.35 11.93 -0.46
C GLY A 213 -29.30 10.76 -0.20
N ALA A 214 -29.52 9.90 -1.21
CA ALA A 214 -30.40 8.74 -1.09
C ALA A 214 -29.88 7.74 -0.05
N VAL A 215 -28.56 7.53 -0.01
CA VAL A 215 -27.91 6.67 1.01
C VAL A 215 -28.13 7.23 2.42
N ALA A 216 -27.94 8.54 2.61
CA ALA A 216 -28.16 9.20 3.89
C ALA A 216 -29.61 9.13 4.35
N ASP A 217 -30.58 9.36 3.44
CA ASP A 217 -32.01 9.27 3.75
C ASP A 217 -32.41 7.83 4.16
N ALA A 218 -31.88 6.82 3.49
CA ALA A 218 -32.12 5.42 3.82
C ALA A 218 -31.54 5.05 5.20
N ILE A 219 -30.35 5.53 5.53
CA ILE A 219 -29.73 5.35 6.85
C ILE A 219 -30.55 6.05 7.93
N ALA A 220 -30.99 7.30 7.70
CA ALA A 220 -31.83 8.05 8.63
C ALA A 220 -33.16 7.32 8.94
N ALA A 221 -33.81 6.77 7.90
CA ALA A 221 -35.05 6.00 8.05
C ALA A 221 -34.88 4.73 8.89
N ALA A 222 -33.71 4.08 8.82
CA ALA A 222 -33.38 2.87 9.59
C ALA A 222 -33.08 3.16 11.08
N LYS A 223 -32.84 4.43 11.47
CA LYS A 223 -32.54 4.88 12.84
C LYS A 223 -31.47 4.03 13.52
N PRO A 224 -30.24 3.96 12.99
CA PRO A 224 -29.15 3.21 13.60
C PRO A 224 -28.61 3.95 14.84
N ASP A 225 -28.00 3.19 15.77
CA ASP A 225 -27.20 3.74 16.88
C ASP A 225 -25.76 4.00 16.48
N ALA A 226 -25.28 3.30 15.43
CA ALA A 226 -23.94 3.42 14.91
C ALA A 226 -23.90 3.07 13.41
N ILE A 227 -22.86 3.55 12.74
CA ILE A 227 -22.59 3.29 11.31
C ILE A 227 -21.20 2.69 11.18
N PHE A 228 -21.09 1.59 10.44
CA PHE A 228 -19.83 1.11 9.90
C PHE A 228 -19.72 1.48 8.44
N SER A 229 -18.60 2.09 8.06
CA SER A 229 -18.35 2.50 6.68
C SER A 229 -16.98 1.99 6.20
N SER A 230 -16.92 1.59 4.94
CA SER A 230 -15.66 1.39 4.22
C SER A 230 -15.59 2.27 2.96
N LEU A 231 -16.38 3.34 2.89
CA LEU A 231 -16.25 4.34 1.84
C LEU A 231 -14.91 5.06 1.94
N PHE A 232 -14.36 5.43 0.79
CA PHE A 232 -13.11 6.18 0.68
C PHE A 232 -13.15 7.13 -0.52
N GLY A 233 -12.16 8.01 -0.65
CA GLY A 233 -12.02 8.93 -1.76
C GLY A 233 -13.22 9.87 -1.92
N ALA A 234 -13.63 10.12 -3.16
CA ALA A 234 -14.72 11.03 -3.48
C ALA A 234 -16.08 10.59 -2.92
N ASP A 235 -16.32 9.26 -2.86
CA ASP A 235 -17.59 8.75 -2.30
C ASP A 235 -17.68 9.01 -0.80
N LEU A 236 -16.56 8.87 -0.06
CA LEU A 236 -16.52 9.26 1.35
C LEU A 236 -16.79 10.75 1.53
N ALA A 237 -16.16 11.61 0.75
CA ALA A 237 -16.36 13.06 0.86
C ALA A 237 -17.81 13.46 0.60
N LYS A 238 -18.45 12.90 -0.42
CA LYS A 238 -19.88 13.11 -0.69
C LYS A 238 -20.75 12.62 0.46
N PHE A 239 -20.48 11.44 0.99
CA PHE A 239 -21.24 10.87 2.11
C PHE A 239 -21.13 11.72 3.38
N VAL A 240 -19.93 12.22 3.70
CA VAL A 240 -19.71 13.13 4.83
C VAL A 240 -20.53 14.40 4.67
N ARG A 241 -20.48 15.09 3.51
CA ARG A 241 -21.19 16.34 3.26
C ARG A 241 -22.70 16.16 3.31
N GLU A 242 -23.22 15.16 2.61
CA GLU A 242 -24.67 14.88 2.61
C GLU A 242 -25.17 14.41 3.98
N GLY A 243 -24.37 13.58 4.66
CA GLY A 243 -24.70 13.13 6.01
C GLY A 243 -24.71 14.26 7.04
N ASN A 244 -23.78 15.20 6.95
CA ASN A 244 -23.75 16.41 7.79
C ASN A 244 -24.99 17.28 7.50
N THR A 245 -25.31 17.52 6.23
CA THR A 245 -26.49 18.31 5.82
C THR A 245 -27.78 17.72 6.36
N ARG A 246 -27.94 16.41 6.32
CA ARG A 246 -29.10 15.68 6.82
C ARG A 246 -29.05 15.35 8.30
N GLY A 247 -27.93 15.61 8.97
CA GLY A 247 -27.75 15.38 10.40
C GLY A 247 -27.74 13.90 10.82
N ILE A 248 -27.43 12.97 9.92
CA ILE A 248 -27.48 11.52 10.22
C ILE A 248 -26.38 11.07 11.20
N PHE A 249 -25.36 11.89 11.42
CA PHE A 249 -24.29 11.61 12.38
C PHE A 249 -24.54 12.15 13.78
N LYS A 250 -25.62 12.93 14.00
CA LYS A 250 -25.92 13.49 15.31
C LYS A 250 -26.36 12.40 16.29
N GLY A 251 -25.55 12.15 17.32
CA GLY A 251 -25.82 11.11 18.31
C GLY A 251 -25.59 9.67 17.80
N VAL A 252 -25.02 9.52 16.62
CA VAL A 252 -24.71 8.24 15.99
C VAL A 252 -23.19 8.09 15.94
N GLU A 253 -22.68 6.97 16.45
CA GLU A 253 -21.25 6.66 16.40
C GLU A 253 -20.87 6.18 15.01
N VAL A 254 -19.73 6.62 14.50
CA VAL A 254 -19.29 6.21 13.14
C VAL A 254 -17.90 5.57 13.21
N PHE A 255 -17.78 4.42 12.58
CA PHE A 255 -16.54 3.70 12.36
C PHE A 255 -16.26 3.63 10.86
N ASN A 256 -15.09 4.05 10.44
CA ASN A 256 -14.73 3.99 9.03
C ASN A 256 -13.31 3.47 8.86
N LEU A 257 -13.14 2.51 7.93
CA LEU A 257 -11.83 2.10 7.46
C LEU A 257 -11.25 3.19 6.54
N LEU A 258 -9.99 3.56 6.73
CA LEU A 258 -9.19 4.46 5.89
C LEU A 258 -9.49 5.97 6.05
N ALA A 259 -10.63 6.38 6.63
CA ALA A 259 -10.99 7.80 6.65
C ALA A 259 -10.03 8.71 7.43
N GLY A 260 -9.15 8.15 8.27
CA GLY A 260 -8.09 8.88 8.96
C GLY A 260 -6.81 9.07 8.12
N GLU A 261 -6.81 8.67 6.86
CA GLU A 261 -5.69 8.86 5.95
C GLU A 261 -5.71 10.28 5.36
N PRO A 262 -4.56 10.98 5.28
CA PRO A 262 -4.50 12.34 4.74
C PRO A 262 -5.10 12.46 3.34
N GLU A 263 -4.95 11.46 2.50
CA GLU A 263 -5.52 11.40 1.15
C GLU A 263 -7.02 11.68 1.11
N TYR A 264 -7.72 11.30 2.18
CA TYR A 264 -9.18 11.42 2.30
C TYR A 264 -9.59 12.56 3.23
N LEU A 265 -8.73 12.98 4.16
CA LEU A 265 -8.98 14.12 5.04
C LEU A 265 -8.65 15.46 4.38
N ASP A 266 -7.60 15.54 3.56
CA ASP A 266 -7.18 16.77 2.90
C ASP A 266 -8.30 17.45 2.08
N PRO A 267 -9.11 16.71 1.28
CA PRO A 267 -10.23 17.31 0.54
C PRO A 267 -11.38 17.79 1.41
N LEU A 268 -11.49 17.30 2.64
CA LEU A 268 -12.56 17.66 3.57
C LEU A 268 -12.22 18.88 4.41
N LYS A 269 -10.95 19.13 4.70
CA LYS A 269 -10.49 20.25 5.52
C LYS A 269 -11.26 20.33 6.84
N GLU A 270 -11.91 21.48 7.12
CA GLU A 270 -12.78 21.70 8.27
C GLU A 270 -14.09 20.88 8.26
N GLU A 271 -14.47 20.32 7.11
CA GLU A 271 -15.61 19.41 6.99
C GLU A 271 -15.31 17.99 7.47
N ALA A 272 -14.04 17.69 7.84
CA ALA A 272 -13.66 16.37 8.33
C ALA A 272 -14.54 15.96 9.52
N PRO A 273 -15.11 14.74 9.51
CA PRO A 273 -16.15 14.35 10.47
C PRO A 273 -15.54 14.04 11.84
N GLU A 274 -15.59 15.04 12.73
CA GLU A 274 -14.98 14.95 14.06
C GLU A 274 -15.58 13.81 14.89
N GLY A 275 -14.74 13.08 15.60
CA GLY A 275 -15.12 12.00 16.50
C GLY A 275 -15.30 10.63 15.87
N TRP A 276 -15.26 10.50 14.54
CA TRP A 276 -15.33 9.19 13.89
C TRP A 276 -14.14 8.32 14.27
N TYR A 277 -14.40 7.07 14.62
CA TYR A 277 -13.36 6.05 14.86
C TYR A 277 -12.84 5.52 13.53
N VAL A 278 -11.54 5.59 13.33
CA VAL A 278 -10.95 5.33 12.01
C VAL A 278 -9.62 4.59 12.10
N THR A 279 -9.27 3.88 11.03
CA THR A 279 -7.87 3.63 10.70
C THR A 279 -7.34 4.80 9.88
N GLY A 280 -6.06 5.17 10.05
CA GLY A 280 -5.53 6.33 9.39
C GLY A 280 -4.02 6.51 9.55
N TYR A 281 -3.55 7.75 9.33
CA TYR A 281 -2.13 8.07 9.35
C TYR A 281 -1.86 9.50 9.86
N PRO A 282 -1.67 9.68 11.19
CA PRO A 282 -1.40 10.99 11.81
C PRO A 282 0.08 11.40 11.61
N TRP A 283 0.51 11.57 10.37
CA TRP A 283 1.90 11.69 9.94
C TRP A 283 2.74 12.73 10.68
N GLU A 284 2.15 13.87 11.04
CA GLU A 284 2.83 14.96 11.76
C GLU A 284 3.22 14.55 13.19
N GLN A 285 2.45 13.64 13.78
CA GLN A 285 2.51 13.32 15.20
C GLN A 285 3.34 12.07 15.50
N ILE A 286 3.75 11.33 14.46
CA ILE A 286 4.54 10.10 14.60
C ILE A 286 6.01 10.49 14.78
N ASN A 287 6.58 10.12 15.94
CA ASN A 287 7.92 10.52 16.34
C ASN A 287 8.91 9.35 16.45
N THR A 288 8.61 8.19 15.86
CA THR A 288 9.58 7.10 15.80
C THR A 288 10.76 7.49 14.90
N PRO A 289 11.99 7.03 15.19
CA PRO A 289 13.17 7.36 14.39
C PRO A 289 13.01 7.00 12.91
N GLU A 290 12.42 5.84 12.62
CA GLU A 290 12.22 5.32 11.27
C GLU A 290 11.25 6.20 10.48
N HIS A 291 10.13 6.56 11.11
CA HIS A 291 9.14 7.44 10.48
C HIS A 291 9.69 8.84 10.26
N LYS A 292 10.42 9.38 11.25
CA LYS A 292 11.03 10.71 11.14
C LYS A 292 12.03 10.76 9.99
N ALA A 293 12.90 9.75 9.87
CA ALA A 293 13.88 9.67 8.80
C ALA A 293 13.19 9.64 7.42
N PHE A 294 12.16 8.81 7.25
CA PHE A 294 11.37 8.75 6.03
C PHE A 294 10.68 10.09 5.71
N ARG A 295 10.00 10.68 6.69
CA ARG A 295 9.29 11.95 6.53
C ARG A 295 10.24 13.07 6.09
N ASP A 296 11.38 13.22 6.76
CA ASP A 296 12.35 14.25 6.48
C ASP A 296 12.96 14.08 5.08
N ALA A 297 13.26 12.84 4.66
CA ALA A 297 13.74 12.51 3.32
C ALA A 297 12.68 12.81 2.24
N TYR A 298 11.43 12.42 2.50
CA TYR A 298 10.31 12.66 1.60
C TYR A 298 10.06 14.16 1.39
N GLN A 299 9.99 14.93 2.48
CA GLN A 299 9.79 16.37 2.43
C GLN A 299 10.94 17.06 1.70
N LYS A 300 12.18 16.65 1.94
CA LYS A 300 13.35 17.18 1.26
C LYS A 300 13.31 16.96 -0.26
N LYS A 301 12.89 15.78 -0.69
CA LYS A 301 12.88 15.42 -2.12
C LYS A 301 11.71 16.05 -2.87
N PHE A 302 10.51 16.04 -2.29
CA PHE A 302 9.28 16.38 -3.00
C PHE A 302 8.66 17.71 -2.62
N ASN A 303 9.22 18.41 -1.61
CA ASN A 303 8.65 19.64 -1.03
C ASN A 303 7.14 19.46 -0.68
N ASP A 304 6.79 18.27 -0.18
CA ASP A 304 5.43 17.85 0.15
C ASP A 304 5.50 16.93 1.38
N TYR A 305 4.39 16.78 2.10
CA TYR A 305 4.33 15.86 3.23
C TYR A 305 3.90 14.45 2.80
N PRO A 306 4.38 13.41 3.50
CA PRO A 306 4.02 12.04 3.16
C PRO A 306 2.57 11.76 3.54
N ARG A 307 1.87 11.03 2.68
CA ARG A 307 0.57 10.44 2.94
C ARG A 307 0.73 8.93 3.14
N LEU A 308 -0.34 8.22 3.46
CA LEU A 308 -0.20 6.77 3.69
C LEU A 308 0.26 6.03 2.42
N GLY A 309 -0.22 6.44 1.25
CA GLY A 309 0.27 5.90 -0.03
C GLY A 309 1.79 6.01 -0.17
N SER A 310 2.38 7.12 0.31
CA SER A 310 3.84 7.30 0.28
C SER A 310 4.58 6.22 1.06
N ILE A 311 4.09 5.88 2.26
CA ILE A 311 4.67 4.80 3.06
C ILE A 311 4.49 3.45 2.38
N VAL A 312 3.31 3.19 1.83
CA VAL A 312 3.04 1.91 1.19
C VAL A 312 3.93 1.71 -0.04
N GLY A 313 4.09 2.74 -0.88
CA GLY A 313 5.00 2.69 -2.03
C GLY A 313 6.46 2.46 -1.61
N TYR A 314 6.91 3.19 -0.61
CA TYR A 314 8.26 3.06 -0.05
C TYR A 314 8.50 1.66 0.54
N ALA A 315 7.59 1.18 1.41
CA ALA A 315 7.70 -0.12 2.05
C ALA A 315 7.59 -1.29 1.06
N THR A 316 6.84 -1.13 -0.04
CA THR A 316 6.76 -2.14 -1.10
C THR A 316 8.12 -2.36 -1.75
N VAL A 317 8.83 -1.29 -2.11
CA VAL A 317 10.17 -1.39 -2.68
C VAL A 317 11.20 -1.87 -1.65
N GLN A 318 11.07 -1.47 -0.39
CA GLN A 318 11.92 -2.01 0.69
C GLN A 318 11.71 -3.52 0.87
N SER A 319 10.47 -4.01 0.80
CA SER A 319 10.16 -5.46 0.85
C SER A 319 10.82 -6.20 -0.31
N ALA A 320 10.68 -5.66 -1.52
CA ALA A 320 11.32 -6.20 -2.73
C ALA A 320 12.86 -6.26 -2.59
N ALA A 321 13.47 -5.18 -2.12
CA ALA A 321 14.90 -5.11 -1.91
C ALA A 321 15.40 -6.09 -0.82
N ALA A 322 14.65 -6.21 0.28
CA ALA A 322 14.96 -7.16 1.35
C ALA A 322 14.86 -8.62 0.87
N ALA A 323 13.86 -8.94 0.04
CA ALA A 323 13.71 -10.26 -0.58
C ALA A 323 14.89 -10.59 -1.50
N ILE A 324 15.29 -9.66 -2.38
CA ILE A 324 16.42 -9.83 -3.29
C ILE A 324 17.73 -10.02 -2.50
N LYS A 325 17.96 -9.20 -1.48
CA LYS A 325 19.17 -9.32 -0.61
C LYS A 325 19.22 -10.67 0.09
N LYS A 326 18.09 -11.14 0.67
CA LYS A 326 18.00 -12.42 1.37
C LYS A 326 18.14 -13.61 0.42
N ALA A 327 17.55 -13.54 -0.79
CA ALA A 327 17.65 -14.59 -1.80
C ALA A 327 19.05 -14.67 -2.46
N GLY A 328 19.76 -13.54 -2.55
CA GLY A 328 21.05 -13.42 -3.27
C GLY A 328 20.93 -13.63 -4.78
N THR A 329 19.70 -13.60 -5.35
CA THR A 329 19.41 -13.91 -6.74
C THR A 329 18.05 -13.37 -7.15
N LEU A 330 17.77 -13.38 -8.46
CA LEU A 330 16.45 -13.06 -9.03
C LEU A 330 15.64 -14.32 -9.43
N ASP A 331 16.12 -15.51 -9.09
CA ASP A 331 15.36 -16.74 -9.29
C ASP A 331 14.04 -16.70 -8.51
N THR A 332 12.92 -16.94 -9.18
CA THR A 332 11.57 -16.78 -8.60
C THR A 332 11.35 -17.67 -7.39
N GLU A 333 11.77 -18.93 -7.43
CA GLU A 333 11.55 -19.87 -6.33
C GLU A 333 12.35 -19.48 -5.08
N LYS A 334 13.56 -18.97 -5.28
CA LYS A 334 14.39 -18.46 -4.18
C LYS A 334 13.85 -17.15 -3.63
N LEU A 335 13.31 -16.26 -4.48
CA LEU A 335 12.64 -15.02 -4.03
C LEU A 335 11.40 -15.33 -3.20
N VAL A 336 10.55 -16.26 -3.66
CA VAL A 336 9.37 -16.72 -2.93
C VAL A 336 9.76 -17.32 -1.58
N SER A 337 10.78 -18.19 -1.56
CA SER A 337 11.31 -18.76 -0.32
C SER A 337 11.87 -17.68 0.62
N ALA A 338 12.56 -16.68 0.08
CA ALA A 338 13.08 -15.55 0.85
C ALA A 338 11.97 -14.66 1.44
N MET A 339 10.87 -14.46 0.70
CA MET A 339 9.71 -13.69 1.16
C MET A 339 8.97 -14.36 2.32
N SER A 340 8.91 -15.69 2.33
CA SER A 340 8.28 -16.44 3.43
C SER A 340 9.07 -16.25 4.73
N GLY A 341 8.46 -15.65 5.74
CA GLY A 341 9.12 -15.28 7.00
C GLY A 341 10.12 -14.12 6.85
N LEU A 342 10.04 -13.33 5.79
CA LEU A 342 10.88 -12.15 5.62
C LEU A 342 10.52 -11.10 6.67
N THR A 343 11.53 -10.66 7.41
CA THR A 343 11.42 -9.56 8.37
C THR A 343 12.31 -8.40 7.93
N HIS A 344 11.77 -7.20 7.93
CA HIS A 344 12.55 -5.98 7.64
C HIS A 344 11.91 -4.74 8.26
N MET A 345 12.65 -3.64 8.31
CA MET A 345 12.17 -2.35 8.79
C MET A 345 11.40 -1.59 7.72
N THR A 346 10.36 -0.88 8.14
CA THR A 346 9.59 0.08 7.35
C THR A 346 9.47 1.39 8.14
N PRO A 347 8.96 2.47 7.54
CA PRO A 347 8.66 3.70 8.29
C PRO A 347 7.64 3.53 9.43
N LEU A 348 6.84 2.45 9.40
CA LEU A 348 5.89 2.10 10.48
C LEU A 348 6.47 1.10 11.48
N GLY A 349 7.76 0.79 11.41
CA GLY A 349 8.44 -0.20 12.23
C GLY A 349 8.72 -1.51 11.52
N GLN A 350 9.12 -2.50 12.29
CA GLN A 350 9.46 -3.82 11.76
C GLN A 350 8.20 -4.58 11.34
N ILE A 351 8.26 -5.21 10.16
CA ILE A 351 7.21 -6.11 9.67
C ILE A 351 7.77 -7.48 9.34
N THR A 352 6.91 -8.49 9.37
CA THR A 352 7.22 -9.87 8.97
C THR A 352 6.14 -10.38 8.02
N TYR A 353 6.51 -10.97 6.89
CA TYR A 353 5.57 -11.70 6.05
C TYR A 353 5.36 -13.09 6.62
N ARG A 354 4.16 -13.36 7.14
CA ARG A 354 3.83 -14.60 7.81
C ARG A 354 3.90 -15.80 6.86
N PRO A 355 4.62 -16.89 7.20
CA PRO A 355 4.74 -18.04 6.31
C PRO A 355 3.40 -18.73 5.98
N GLN A 356 2.44 -18.71 6.92
CA GLN A 356 1.19 -19.44 6.83
C GLN A 356 0.27 -18.92 5.73
N ASP A 357 0.27 -17.60 5.49
CA ASP A 357 -0.63 -16.98 4.51
C ASP A 357 -0.01 -15.87 3.68
N HIS A 358 1.27 -15.57 3.86
CA HIS A 358 1.98 -14.51 3.14
C HIS A 358 1.47 -13.09 3.43
N GLN A 359 0.70 -12.91 4.51
CA GLN A 359 0.29 -11.60 5.00
C GLN A 359 1.42 -10.97 5.81
N SER A 360 1.74 -9.71 5.53
CA SER A 360 2.65 -8.96 6.40
C SER A 360 1.97 -8.56 7.70
N THR A 361 2.79 -8.35 8.74
CA THR A 361 2.35 -7.84 10.05
C THR A 361 2.27 -6.31 10.11
N MET A 362 2.28 -5.62 8.95
CA MET A 362 2.08 -4.18 8.93
C MET A 362 0.75 -3.82 9.59
N GLY A 363 0.80 -2.92 10.58
CA GLY A 363 -0.36 -2.45 11.29
C GLY A 363 -0.96 -1.19 10.68
N ALA A 364 -1.81 -0.53 11.46
CA ALA A 364 -2.40 0.77 11.12
C ALA A 364 -2.49 1.64 12.38
N TYR A 365 -2.61 2.95 12.20
CA TYR A 365 -2.96 3.83 13.30
C TYR A 365 -4.47 3.84 13.48
N VAL A 366 -4.93 3.68 14.71
CA VAL A 366 -6.33 3.67 15.09
C VAL A 366 -6.58 4.84 16.04
N GLY A 367 -7.65 5.57 15.84
CA GLY A 367 -8.00 6.73 16.66
C GLY A 367 -9.27 7.40 16.17
N GLN A 368 -9.42 8.66 16.51
CA GLN A 368 -10.59 9.45 16.12
C GLN A 368 -10.18 10.63 15.25
N ILE A 369 -11.02 10.96 14.25
CA ILE A 369 -10.84 12.18 13.47
C ILE A 369 -11.05 13.40 14.36
N THR A 370 -10.24 14.43 14.14
CA THR A 370 -10.42 15.77 14.72
C THR A 370 -10.03 16.83 13.67
N VAL A 371 -10.50 18.05 13.87
CA VAL A 371 -10.09 19.20 13.06
C VAL A 371 -9.12 20.05 13.88
N LYS A 372 -7.97 20.35 13.29
CA LYS A 372 -6.95 21.23 13.87
C LYS A 372 -6.46 22.20 12.80
N ASP A 373 -6.47 23.49 13.10
CA ASP A 373 -6.03 24.55 12.18
C ASP A 373 -6.69 24.48 10.78
N GLY A 374 -8.00 24.15 10.74
CA GLY A 374 -8.78 24.01 9.51
C GLY A 374 -8.49 22.76 8.68
N LYS A 375 -7.78 21.77 9.27
CA LYS A 375 -7.42 20.50 8.61
C LYS A 375 -7.90 19.31 9.41
N GLY A 376 -8.38 18.28 8.71
CA GLY A 376 -8.66 16.98 9.32
C GLY A 376 -7.37 16.28 9.72
N THR A 377 -7.32 15.73 10.92
CA THR A 377 -6.23 14.92 11.45
C THR A 377 -6.77 13.90 12.45
N MET A 378 -5.91 13.21 13.19
CA MET A 378 -6.33 12.23 14.20
C MET A 378 -5.98 12.68 15.62
N LYS A 379 -6.85 12.34 16.56
CA LYS A 379 -6.63 12.44 18.02
C LYS A 379 -6.82 11.07 18.68
N ASN A 380 -6.32 10.93 19.92
CA ASN A 380 -6.47 9.70 20.71
C ASN A 380 -6.00 8.43 19.96
N TRP A 381 -5.00 8.58 19.13
CA TRP A 381 -4.56 7.51 18.25
C TRP A 381 -3.44 6.67 18.89
N SER A 382 -3.35 5.43 18.45
CA SER A 382 -2.24 4.54 18.74
C SER A 382 -1.92 3.66 17.52
N TYR A 383 -0.69 3.15 17.45
CA TYR A 383 -0.34 2.15 16.45
C TYR A 383 -0.86 0.79 16.87
N ALA A 384 -1.74 0.23 16.08
CA ALA A 384 -2.24 -1.13 16.21
C ALA A 384 -1.30 -2.07 15.46
N ASP A 385 -0.45 -2.78 16.17
CA ASP A 385 0.50 -3.75 15.63
C ASP A 385 -0.25 -4.89 14.92
N GLY A 386 -0.07 -4.99 13.60
CA GLY A 386 -0.80 -5.94 12.77
C GLY A 386 -0.62 -7.41 13.18
N ALA A 387 0.50 -7.77 13.81
CA ALA A 387 0.73 -9.13 14.29
C ALA A 387 -0.34 -9.59 15.30
N LYS A 388 -0.93 -8.65 16.06
CA LYS A 388 -1.95 -8.93 17.09
C LYS A 388 -3.36 -9.10 16.52
N TYR A 389 -3.58 -8.74 15.26
CA TYR A 389 -4.89 -8.72 14.61
C TYR A 389 -5.01 -9.71 13.44
N LEU A 390 -4.01 -10.55 13.27
CA LEU A 390 -4.05 -11.67 12.35
C LEU A 390 -4.90 -12.82 12.93
N PRO A 391 -5.67 -13.55 12.11
CA PRO A 391 -6.36 -14.73 12.59
C PRO A 391 -5.35 -15.81 13.00
N PRO A 392 -5.73 -16.70 13.95
CA PRO A 392 -4.91 -17.83 14.33
C PRO A 392 -4.56 -18.73 13.14
N ASP A 393 -3.37 -19.36 13.16
CA ASP A 393 -2.89 -20.23 12.09
C ASP A 393 -3.86 -21.36 11.75
N ALA A 394 -4.53 -21.94 12.77
CA ALA A 394 -5.54 -22.99 12.59
C ALA A 394 -6.79 -22.52 11.81
N GLU A 395 -7.14 -21.22 11.92
CA GLU A 395 -8.22 -20.65 11.12
C GLU A 395 -7.76 -20.36 9.69
N VAL A 396 -6.55 -19.82 9.54
CA VAL A 396 -5.94 -19.58 8.22
C VAL A 396 -5.85 -20.86 7.41
N ALA A 397 -5.43 -21.98 8.01
CA ALA A 397 -5.32 -23.26 7.37
C ALA A 397 -6.67 -23.79 6.81
N LYS A 398 -7.81 -23.34 7.36
CA LYS A 398 -9.14 -23.67 6.85
C LYS A 398 -9.57 -22.80 5.67
N MET A 399 -9.04 -21.57 5.59
CA MET A 399 -9.43 -20.60 4.57
C MET A 399 -8.51 -20.60 3.35
N ARG A 400 -7.24 -20.97 3.53
CA ARG A 400 -6.23 -20.95 2.47
C ARG A 400 -6.13 -22.32 1.81
N PRO A 401 -6.16 -22.41 0.46
CA PRO A 401 -5.94 -23.66 -0.25
C PRO A 401 -4.58 -24.28 0.08
N ALA A 402 -4.51 -25.60 0.13
CA ALA A 402 -3.23 -26.31 0.19
C ALA A 402 -2.38 -25.97 -1.04
N GLN A 403 -1.10 -25.76 -0.83
CA GLN A 403 -0.14 -25.34 -1.86
C GLN A 403 0.76 -26.46 -2.31
#